data_35ee8710eeef7d2ece6b23bddd16211a
#
_entry.id   35ee8710eeef7d2ece6b23bddd16211a
#
_cell.length_a   1.000
_cell.length_b   1.000
_cell.length_c   1.000
_cell.angle_alpha   90.00
_cell.angle_beta   90.00
_cell.angle_gamma   90.00
#
_symmetry.space_group_name_H-M   'P 1'
#
loop_
_entity.id
_entity.type
_entity.pdbx_description
1 polymer ?
#
loop_
_entity_poly.entity_id
_entity_poly.type
_entity_poly.pdbx_seq_one_letter_code
_entity_poly.pdbx_strand_id
1 'polypeptide(L)'
;MEDLRQLGVDYTVISVGKKGNAYFQRRDYIPTERFLELAGIPTVKDSQAICDLIYSLFVAEEVDKVELVYSKFVNLVRSDPIIQTLLPMSPKGEICDVNGICVDATEDELFKLTTKEGKLTVEREKIKIEMQPFSPVVQFEQDPVQILDALLPLYLNSQILRALQESLASELAARMSAMSSATDNAIDLRKNLSMVYNRRRQAKITGEILEIVAGADALSG
;
A
#
# COMPACT_ATOMS: atom_id res chain seq x y z
N MET A 1 16.03 -8.28 5.58
CA MET A 1 16.19 -9.14 6.77
C MET A 1 17.37 -10.10 6.64
N GLU A 2 17.51 -10.80 5.52
CA GLU A 2 18.69 -11.63 5.28
C GLU A 2 19.97 -10.78 5.24
N ASP A 3 19.92 -9.62 4.64
CA ASP A 3 21.04 -8.67 4.59
C ASP A 3 21.45 -8.19 5.98
N LEU A 4 20.47 -7.89 6.88
CA LEU A 4 20.77 -7.50 8.27
C LEU A 4 21.45 -8.62 9.06
N ARG A 5 21.06 -9.88 8.82
CA ARG A 5 21.72 -11.04 9.40
C ARG A 5 23.16 -11.22 8.89
N GLN A 6 23.39 -10.97 7.59
CA GLN A 6 24.73 -11.03 7.02
C GLN A 6 25.64 -9.94 7.57
N LEU A 7 25.08 -8.78 7.91
CA LEU A 7 25.78 -7.68 8.54
C LEU A 7 26.01 -7.87 10.05
N GLY A 8 25.41 -8.92 10.67
CA GLY A 8 25.54 -9.19 12.10
C GLY A 8 24.85 -8.14 12.98
N VAL A 9 23.83 -7.46 12.47
CA VAL A 9 23.05 -6.46 13.20
C VAL A 9 21.85 -7.15 13.87
N ASP A 10 21.68 -6.92 15.15
CA ASP A 10 20.50 -7.35 15.88
C ASP A 10 19.30 -6.51 15.45
N TYR A 11 18.17 -7.16 15.22
CA TYR A 11 16.95 -6.49 14.81
C TYR A 11 15.73 -7.12 15.44
N THR A 12 14.71 -6.31 15.70
CA THR A 12 13.38 -6.77 16.10
C THR A 12 12.31 -6.25 15.14
N VAL A 13 11.20 -6.96 15.04
CA VAL A 13 10.11 -6.65 14.10
C VAL A 13 8.83 -6.35 14.88
N ILE A 14 8.20 -5.24 14.52
CA ILE A 14 6.82 -4.93 14.90
C ILE A 14 5.96 -5.16 13.67
N SER A 15 5.11 -6.17 13.69
CA SER A 15 4.25 -6.50 12.57
C SER A 15 2.87 -5.90 12.74
N VAL A 16 2.43 -5.14 11.73
CA VAL A 16 1.11 -4.49 11.70
C VAL A 16 0.26 -5.07 10.58
N GLY A 17 -0.88 -5.64 10.94
CA GLY A 17 -1.84 -6.20 10.00
C GLY A 17 -1.87 -7.72 9.94
N LYS A 18 -3.06 -8.28 9.66
CA LYS A 18 -3.35 -9.72 9.74
C LYS A 18 -2.45 -10.60 8.87
N LYS A 19 -2.15 -10.18 7.64
CA LYS A 19 -1.33 -10.97 6.72
C LYS A 19 0.13 -11.03 7.15
N GLY A 20 0.68 -9.88 7.58
CA GLY A 20 2.02 -9.79 8.14
C GLY A 20 2.15 -10.63 9.41
N ASN A 21 1.20 -10.49 10.32
CA ASN A 21 1.17 -11.23 11.57
C ASN A 21 1.17 -12.74 11.32
N ALA A 22 0.29 -13.25 10.43
CA ALA A 22 0.24 -14.66 10.08
C ALA A 22 1.52 -15.17 9.38
N TYR A 23 2.21 -14.30 8.67
CA TYR A 23 3.49 -14.63 8.04
C TYR A 23 4.60 -14.79 9.08
N PHE A 24 4.72 -13.84 10.01
CA PHE A 24 5.76 -13.85 11.03
C PHE A 24 5.51 -14.89 12.12
N GLN A 25 4.26 -15.13 12.52
CA GLN A 25 3.90 -16.18 13.48
C GLN A 25 4.32 -17.59 13.06
N ARG A 26 4.49 -17.84 11.77
CA ARG A 26 4.95 -19.13 11.24
C ARG A 26 6.48 -19.24 11.16
N ARG A 27 7.20 -18.20 11.55
CA ARG A 27 8.65 -18.08 11.41
C ARG A 27 9.30 -17.65 12.71
N ASP A 28 9.39 -18.59 13.64
CA ASP A 28 9.96 -18.37 14.98
C ASP A 28 11.43 -17.90 14.97
N TYR A 29 12.10 -18.03 13.82
CA TYR A 29 13.48 -17.56 13.66
C TYR A 29 13.60 -16.04 13.43
N ILE A 30 12.47 -15.32 13.23
CA ILE A 30 12.44 -13.86 13.09
C ILE A 30 12.02 -13.29 14.44
N PRO A 31 12.87 -12.50 15.12
CA PRO A 31 12.50 -11.88 16.38
C PRO A 31 11.39 -10.86 16.13
N THR A 32 10.18 -11.21 16.55
CA THR A 32 9.01 -10.35 16.42
C THR A 32 8.52 -9.99 17.82
N GLU A 33 8.60 -8.73 18.15
CA GLU A 33 8.25 -8.26 19.50
C GLU A 33 6.74 -8.18 19.69
N ARG A 34 6.04 -7.61 18.71
CA ARG A 34 4.58 -7.44 18.78
C ARG A 34 3.88 -7.66 17.46
N PHE A 35 2.66 -8.20 17.57
CA PHE A 35 1.72 -8.34 16.49
C PHE A 35 0.53 -7.40 16.74
N LEU A 36 0.39 -6.39 15.89
CA LEU A 36 -0.70 -5.41 15.98
C LEU A 36 -1.73 -5.69 14.90
N GLU A 37 -3.00 -5.77 15.27
CA GLU A 37 -4.11 -5.93 14.35
C GLU A 37 -4.79 -4.59 14.10
N LEU A 38 -5.01 -4.26 12.84
CA LEU A 38 -5.81 -3.12 12.43
C LEU A 38 -7.22 -3.56 12.06
N ALA A 39 -8.21 -2.89 12.59
CA ALA A 39 -9.64 -3.21 12.40
C ALA A 39 -10.25 -2.63 11.12
N GLY A 40 -9.49 -2.46 10.05
CA GLY A 40 -9.98 -1.95 8.77
C GLY A 40 -9.31 -0.64 8.35
N ILE A 41 -9.98 0.50 8.51
CA ILE A 41 -9.40 1.80 8.18
C ILE A 41 -8.52 2.27 9.34
N PRO A 42 -7.22 2.57 9.09
CA PRO A 42 -6.31 3.06 10.13
C PRO A 42 -6.82 4.36 10.74
N THR A 43 -6.84 4.41 12.06
CA THR A 43 -7.21 5.61 12.82
C THR A 43 -5.98 6.26 13.44
N VAL A 44 -6.13 7.52 13.86
CA VAL A 44 -5.08 8.23 14.61
C VAL A 44 -4.73 7.51 15.92
N LYS A 45 -5.70 6.82 16.55
CA LYS A 45 -5.47 6.06 17.78
C LYS A 45 -4.57 4.84 17.52
N ASP A 46 -4.77 4.15 16.40
CA ASP A 46 -3.94 3.01 16.02
C ASP A 46 -2.50 3.45 15.76
N SER A 47 -2.35 4.55 15.03
CA SER A 47 -1.05 5.17 14.76
C SER A 47 -0.36 5.62 16.04
N GLN A 48 -1.10 6.20 17.00
CA GLN A 48 -0.55 6.61 18.28
C GLN A 48 -0.07 5.45 19.11
N ALA A 49 -0.83 4.35 19.19
CA ALA A 49 -0.41 3.16 19.90
C ALA A 49 0.90 2.55 19.35
N ILE A 50 1.09 2.60 18.05
CA ILE A 50 2.34 2.18 17.39
C ILE A 50 3.46 3.16 17.70
N CYS A 51 3.18 4.46 17.64
CA CYS A 51 4.12 5.52 17.94
C CYS A 51 4.64 5.44 19.37
N ASP A 52 3.74 5.27 20.35
CA ASP A 52 4.09 5.17 21.77
C ASP A 52 5.01 3.96 22.04
N LEU A 53 4.75 2.84 21.35
CA LEU A 53 5.59 1.66 21.44
C LEU A 53 7.00 1.92 20.89
N ILE A 54 7.08 2.46 19.67
CA ILE A 54 8.36 2.77 19.01
C ILE A 54 9.15 3.79 19.82
N TYR A 55 8.47 4.83 20.29
CA TYR A 55 9.09 5.89 21.06
C TYR A 55 9.63 5.38 22.40
N SER A 56 8.90 4.48 23.08
CA SER A 56 9.35 3.87 24.34
C SER A 56 10.63 3.05 24.14
N LEU A 57 10.71 2.26 23.07
CA LEU A 57 11.90 1.46 22.75
C LEU A 57 13.12 2.33 22.41
N PHE A 58 12.89 3.41 21.68
CA PHE A 58 13.94 4.34 21.30
C PHE A 58 14.48 5.13 22.50
N VAL A 59 13.60 5.63 23.39
CA VAL A 59 14.00 6.35 24.61
C VAL A 59 14.67 5.43 25.62
N ALA A 60 14.29 4.15 25.66
CA ALA A 60 14.94 3.16 26.50
C ALA A 60 16.34 2.74 26.00
N GLU A 61 16.80 3.31 24.86
CA GLU A 61 18.06 2.97 24.21
C GLU A 61 18.17 1.47 23.83
N GLU A 62 17.02 0.79 23.68
CA GLU A 62 16.99 -0.60 23.22
C GLU A 62 17.18 -0.71 21.70
N VAL A 63 16.92 0.37 20.97
CA VAL A 63 16.96 0.44 19.52
C VAL A 63 17.63 1.73 19.07
N ASP A 64 18.67 1.61 18.22
CA ASP A 64 19.40 2.75 17.66
C ASP A 64 18.73 3.33 16.41
N LYS A 65 18.04 2.48 15.63
CA LYS A 65 17.44 2.86 14.35
C LYS A 65 16.07 2.24 14.19
N VAL A 66 15.13 3.03 13.70
CA VAL A 66 13.79 2.58 13.38
C VAL A 66 13.52 2.77 11.88
N GLU A 67 13.20 1.67 11.21
CA GLU A 67 12.84 1.64 9.80
C GLU A 67 11.40 1.23 9.60
N LEU A 68 10.68 2.00 8.81
CA LEU A 68 9.30 1.75 8.43
C LEU A 68 9.24 1.15 7.03
N VAL A 69 8.73 -0.08 6.93
CA VAL A 69 8.56 -0.78 5.65
C VAL A 69 7.09 -0.81 5.28
N TYR A 70 6.74 -0.18 4.17
CA TYR A 70 5.34 -0.10 3.73
C TYR A 70 5.22 0.02 2.21
N SER A 71 3.99 -0.08 1.69
CA SER A 71 3.70 0.11 0.26
C SER A 71 3.28 1.55 0.00
N LYS A 72 4.14 2.32 -0.67
CA LYS A 72 3.83 3.68 -1.11
C LYS A 72 2.85 3.65 -2.29
N PHE A 73 1.79 4.42 -2.18
CA PHE A 73 0.84 4.59 -3.27
C PHE A 73 1.41 5.52 -4.34
N VAL A 74 1.57 5.02 -5.56
CA VAL A 74 2.04 5.82 -6.71
C VAL A 74 0.88 6.20 -7.62
N ASN A 75 0.06 5.23 -8.02
CA ASN A 75 -1.15 5.42 -8.82
C ASN A 75 -2.08 4.21 -8.67
N LEU A 76 -3.24 4.25 -9.32
CA LEU A 76 -4.24 3.17 -9.26
C LEU A 76 -3.74 1.81 -9.77
N VAL A 77 -2.65 1.79 -10.55
CA VAL A 77 -2.10 0.59 -11.18
C VAL A 77 -0.81 0.13 -10.49
N ARG A 78 -0.05 1.09 -9.90
CA ARG A 78 1.28 0.83 -9.35
C ARG A 78 1.39 1.31 -7.91
N SER A 79 1.92 0.45 -7.08
CA SER A 79 2.38 0.73 -5.73
C SER A 79 3.78 0.16 -5.56
N ASP A 80 4.66 0.90 -4.92
CA ASP A 80 6.05 0.51 -4.73
C ASP A 80 6.31 0.24 -3.24
N PRO A 81 6.96 -0.89 -2.88
CA PRO A 81 7.40 -1.13 -1.52
C PRO A 81 8.61 -0.23 -1.23
N ILE A 82 8.56 0.50 -0.13
CA ILE A 82 9.65 1.39 0.31
C ILE A 82 10.06 1.12 1.74
N ILE A 83 11.28 1.52 2.04
CA ILE A 83 11.87 1.51 3.38
C ILE A 83 12.18 2.96 3.74
N GLN A 84 11.58 3.46 4.79
CA GLN A 84 11.78 4.82 5.28
C GLN A 84 12.42 4.78 6.65
N THR A 85 13.55 5.46 6.82
CA THR A 85 14.16 5.65 8.14
C THR A 85 13.30 6.66 8.93
N LEU A 86 12.78 6.23 10.06
CA LEU A 86 11.93 7.03 10.92
C LEU A 86 12.75 7.71 12.02
N LEU A 87 13.67 6.97 12.61
CA LEU A 87 14.61 7.44 13.63
C LEU A 87 16.01 6.83 13.36
N PRO A 88 17.11 7.55 13.62
CA PRO A 88 17.18 8.97 14.00
C PRO A 88 16.73 9.89 12.88
N MET A 89 16.19 11.06 13.23
CA MET A 89 15.80 12.04 12.20
C MET A 89 17.03 12.64 11.54
N SER A 90 17.13 12.44 10.24
CA SER A 90 18.12 13.11 9.39
C SER A 90 17.51 14.39 8.82
N PRO A 91 18.27 15.50 8.70
CA PRO A 91 17.77 16.73 8.07
C PRO A 91 17.28 16.53 6.64
N LYS A 92 17.82 15.53 5.94
CA LYS A 92 17.45 15.23 4.56
C LYS A 92 16.43 14.10 4.43
N GLY A 93 16.25 13.30 5.49
CA GLY A 93 15.46 12.06 5.42
C GLY A 93 15.97 11.11 4.33
N GLU A 94 15.89 9.82 4.52
CA GLU A 94 16.23 8.84 3.49
C GLU A 94 15.03 7.93 3.27
N ILE A 95 14.51 7.94 2.04
CA ILE A 95 13.51 6.98 1.57
C ILE A 95 14.21 6.07 0.58
N CYS A 96 14.38 4.81 0.96
CA CYS A 96 15.04 3.84 0.10
C CYS A 96 14.01 2.89 -0.54
N ASP A 97 14.20 2.60 -1.82
CA ASP A 97 13.51 1.52 -2.50
C ASP A 97 14.13 0.17 -2.08
N VAL A 98 13.37 -0.91 -2.20
CA VAL A 98 13.81 -2.29 -1.89
C VAL A 98 15.07 -2.69 -2.70
N ASN A 99 15.33 -2.02 -3.81
CA ASN A 99 16.50 -2.21 -4.65
C ASN A 99 17.76 -1.45 -4.15
N GLY A 100 17.68 -0.77 -3.00
CA GLY A 100 18.81 -0.01 -2.44
C GLY A 100 19.03 1.36 -3.06
N ILE A 101 18.11 1.85 -3.87
CA ILE A 101 18.14 3.22 -4.40
C ILE A 101 17.49 4.12 -3.36
N CYS A 102 18.31 4.94 -2.71
CA CYS A 102 17.83 5.90 -1.72
C CYS A 102 17.66 7.28 -2.37
N VAL A 103 16.52 7.92 -2.09
CA VAL A 103 16.17 9.25 -2.54
C VAL A 103 15.99 10.13 -1.29
N ASP A 104 16.47 11.37 -1.36
CA ASP A 104 16.25 12.34 -0.28
C ASP A 104 14.75 12.57 -0.08
N ALA A 105 14.26 12.49 1.15
CA ALA A 105 12.84 12.76 1.48
C ALA A 105 12.42 14.20 1.18
N THR A 106 13.39 15.11 0.98
CA THR A 106 13.16 16.48 0.52
C THR A 106 12.66 16.55 -0.92
N GLU A 107 12.73 15.47 -1.69
CA GLU A 107 12.16 15.36 -3.03
C GLU A 107 10.74 14.75 -3.00
N ASP A 108 10.04 14.83 -1.89
CA ASP A 108 8.68 14.29 -1.77
C ASP A 108 7.74 14.97 -2.78
N GLU A 109 7.02 14.12 -3.52
CA GLU A 109 6.04 14.58 -4.49
C GLU A 109 4.76 15.00 -3.75
N LEU A 110 4.42 16.27 -3.80
CA LEU A 110 3.11 16.74 -3.35
C LEU A 110 2.06 16.47 -4.42
N PHE A 111 1.00 15.81 -4.01
CA PHE A 111 -0.18 15.62 -4.83
C PHE A 111 -1.08 16.85 -4.72
N LYS A 112 -1.20 17.58 -5.80
CA LYS A 112 -2.11 18.74 -5.90
C LYS A 112 -3.31 18.37 -6.76
N LEU A 113 -4.50 18.43 -6.18
CA LEU A 113 -5.74 18.29 -6.93
C LEU A 113 -6.00 19.61 -7.69
N THR A 114 -5.88 19.56 -9.02
CA THR A 114 -6.20 20.70 -9.89
C THR A 114 -7.33 20.33 -10.84
N THR A 115 -8.10 21.34 -11.21
CA THR A 115 -9.16 21.18 -12.22
C THR A 115 -8.64 21.70 -13.55
N LYS A 116 -8.34 20.80 -14.49
CA LYS A 116 -8.03 21.17 -15.88
C LYS A 116 -9.19 20.80 -16.78
N GLU A 117 -9.66 21.78 -17.56
CA GLU A 117 -10.79 21.59 -18.51
C GLU A 117 -12.06 20.99 -17.88
N GLY A 118 -12.35 21.35 -16.64
CA GLY A 118 -13.52 20.84 -15.91
C GLY A 118 -13.38 19.40 -15.38
N LYS A 119 -12.21 18.76 -15.56
CA LYS A 119 -11.91 17.44 -15.00
C LYS A 119 -10.91 17.56 -13.86
N LEU A 120 -11.19 16.84 -12.77
CA LEU A 120 -10.26 16.71 -11.64
C LEU A 120 -9.03 15.92 -12.10
N THR A 121 -7.88 16.57 -12.07
CA THR A 121 -6.59 15.96 -12.38
C THR A 121 -5.66 16.08 -11.17
N VAL A 122 -4.88 15.03 -10.94
CA VAL A 122 -3.84 15.00 -9.90
C VAL A 122 -2.53 15.42 -10.56
N GLU A 123 -2.02 16.58 -10.18
CA GLU A 123 -0.67 17.01 -10.55
C GLU A 123 0.31 16.63 -9.45
N ARG A 124 1.48 16.16 -9.85
CA ARG A 124 2.60 15.87 -8.96
C ARG A 124 3.60 17.00 -9.08
N GLU A 125 3.81 17.69 -8.00
CA GLU A 125 4.80 18.76 -7.91
C GLU A 125 5.96 18.26 -7.06
N LYS A 126 7.15 18.17 -7.63
CA LYS A 126 8.37 17.89 -6.87
C LYS A 126 8.77 19.17 -6.16
N ILE A 127 8.62 19.21 -4.86
CA ILE A 127 9.09 20.31 -4.05
C ILE A 127 10.52 20.01 -3.62
N LYS A 128 11.47 20.75 -4.16
CA LYS A 128 12.80 20.83 -3.56
C LYS A 128 12.70 21.79 -2.40
N ILE A 129 12.69 21.28 -1.19
CA ILE A 129 12.82 22.09 0.00
C ILE A 129 14.30 22.47 0.12
N GLU A 130 14.65 23.63 -0.43
CA GLU A 130 15.96 24.23 -0.13
C GLU A 130 15.94 24.65 1.34
N MET A 131 16.81 24.06 2.15
CA MET A 131 16.99 24.50 3.51
C MET A 131 17.58 25.92 3.48
N GLN A 132 16.71 26.91 3.58
CA GLN A 132 17.16 28.27 3.79
C GLN A 132 17.56 28.43 5.26
N PRO A 133 18.76 29.00 5.54
CA PRO A 133 19.11 29.30 6.92
C PRO A 133 18.03 30.22 7.50
N PHE A 134 17.63 29.99 8.73
CA PHE A 134 16.65 30.81 9.40
C PHE A 134 17.10 32.30 9.33
N SER A 135 16.17 33.16 8.95
CA SER A 135 16.43 34.59 8.99
C SER A 135 16.86 35.00 10.40
N PRO A 136 17.89 35.85 10.55
CA PRO A 136 18.34 36.33 11.87
C PRO A 136 17.27 37.10 12.66
N VAL A 137 16.15 37.40 12.03
CA VAL A 137 14.99 38.05 12.66
C VAL A 137 14.08 37.03 13.37
N VAL A 138 14.21 35.73 13.06
CA VAL A 138 13.41 34.67 13.71
C VAL A 138 14.01 34.39 15.08
N GLN A 139 13.27 34.72 16.13
CA GLN A 139 13.60 34.37 17.51
C GLN A 139 12.65 33.26 18.00
N PHE A 140 13.21 32.21 18.56
CA PHE A 140 12.43 31.17 19.20
C PHE A 140 12.15 31.60 20.64
N GLU A 141 10.88 31.45 21.08
CA GLU A 141 10.43 31.76 22.44
C GLU A 141 10.96 30.76 23.46
N GLN A 142 11.18 29.52 23.05
CA GLN A 142 11.71 28.44 23.85
C GLN A 142 13.00 27.89 23.26
N ASP A 143 13.75 27.12 24.06
CA ASP A 143 14.91 26.40 23.57
C ASP A 143 14.54 25.46 22.42
N PRO A 144 15.24 25.54 21.26
CA PRO A 144 14.98 24.69 20.12
C PRO A 144 14.95 23.18 20.43
N VAL A 145 15.75 22.71 21.38
CA VAL A 145 15.78 21.32 21.81
C VAL A 145 14.46 20.92 22.44
N GLN A 146 13.92 21.74 23.34
CA GLN A 146 12.62 21.49 23.98
C GLN A 146 11.47 21.48 22.98
N ILE A 147 11.53 22.34 21.97
CA ILE A 147 10.54 22.37 20.90
C ILE A 147 10.60 21.08 20.08
N LEU A 148 11.80 20.62 19.74
CA LEU A 148 11.99 19.37 18.99
C LEU A 148 11.50 18.15 19.79
N ASP A 149 11.81 18.07 21.07
CA ASP A 149 11.36 16.97 21.94
C ASP A 149 9.82 16.92 22.03
N ALA A 150 9.17 18.06 22.06
CA ALA A 150 7.70 18.13 22.07
C ALA A 150 7.07 17.78 20.72
N LEU A 151 7.74 18.11 19.61
CA LEU A 151 7.24 17.85 18.26
C LEU A 151 7.52 16.42 17.76
N LEU A 152 8.56 15.78 18.28
CA LEU A 152 8.98 14.45 17.82
C LEU A 152 7.86 13.41 17.87
N PRO A 153 7.10 13.22 18.95
CA PRO A 153 6.00 12.24 18.98
C PRO A 153 4.90 12.55 17.96
N LEU A 154 4.61 13.83 17.76
CA LEU A 154 3.61 14.27 16.79
C LEU A 154 4.05 13.98 15.35
N TYR A 155 5.32 14.24 15.04
CA TYR A 155 5.92 13.92 13.75
C TYR A 155 5.88 12.41 13.48
N LEU A 156 6.32 11.59 14.45
CA LEU A 156 6.31 10.14 14.33
C LEU A 156 4.90 9.61 14.08
N ASN A 157 3.92 10.08 14.86
CA ASN A 157 2.53 9.69 14.69
C ASN A 157 2.01 10.05 13.30
N SER A 158 2.35 11.24 12.79
CA SER A 158 1.98 11.68 11.44
C SER A 158 2.58 10.79 10.35
N GLN A 159 3.86 10.44 10.44
CA GLN A 159 4.54 9.58 9.47
C GLN A 159 3.99 8.15 9.48
N ILE A 160 3.74 7.60 10.66
CA ILE A 160 3.13 6.26 10.80
C ILE A 160 1.71 6.25 10.21
N LEU A 161 0.90 7.25 10.54
CA LEU A 161 -0.46 7.38 9.99
C LEU A 161 -0.44 7.49 8.47
N ARG A 162 0.45 8.31 7.92
CA ARG A 162 0.66 8.42 6.47
C ARG A 162 0.96 7.06 5.85
N ALA A 163 1.92 6.34 6.38
CA ALA A 163 2.32 5.03 5.86
C ALA A 163 1.18 4.00 5.91
N LEU A 164 0.40 3.99 6.97
CA LEU A 164 -0.77 3.13 7.11
C LEU A 164 -1.85 3.47 6.07
N GLN A 165 -2.11 4.76 5.86
CA GLN A 165 -3.09 5.23 4.87
C GLN A 165 -2.63 4.95 3.44
N GLU A 166 -1.35 5.16 3.11
CA GLU A 166 -0.79 4.84 1.80
C GLU A 166 -0.85 3.33 1.51
N SER A 167 -0.54 2.50 2.50
CA SER A 167 -0.67 1.04 2.38
C SER A 167 -2.11 0.61 2.13
N LEU A 168 -3.07 1.20 2.83
CA LEU A 168 -4.50 0.94 2.61
C LEU A 168 -4.93 1.39 1.22
N ALA A 169 -4.52 2.59 0.78
CA ALA A 169 -4.83 3.10 -0.55
C ALA A 169 -4.28 2.18 -1.65
N SER A 170 -3.06 1.66 -1.49
CA SER A 170 -2.45 0.70 -2.39
C SER A 170 -3.23 -0.61 -2.45
N GLU A 171 -3.70 -1.11 -1.31
CA GLU A 171 -4.53 -2.33 -1.25
C GLU A 171 -5.89 -2.12 -1.93
N LEU A 172 -6.54 -0.99 -1.71
CA LEU A 172 -7.82 -0.66 -2.33
C LEU A 172 -7.69 -0.48 -3.84
N ALA A 173 -6.62 0.16 -4.32
CA ALA A 173 -6.35 0.31 -5.74
C ALA A 173 -6.13 -1.04 -6.44
N ALA A 174 -5.32 -1.92 -5.85
CA ALA A 174 -5.11 -3.26 -6.36
C ALA A 174 -6.40 -4.09 -6.39
N ARG A 175 -7.23 -3.98 -5.35
CA ARG A 175 -8.54 -4.64 -5.29
C ARG A 175 -9.49 -4.12 -6.38
N MET A 176 -9.54 -2.81 -6.59
CA MET A 176 -10.36 -2.19 -7.63
C MET A 176 -9.94 -2.64 -9.01
N SER A 177 -8.64 -2.67 -9.31
CA SER A 177 -8.10 -3.17 -10.58
C SER A 177 -8.43 -4.65 -10.81
N ALA A 178 -8.27 -5.49 -9.78
CA ALA A 178 -8.60 -6.91 -9.85
C ALA A 178 -10.10 -7.13 -10.09
N MET A 179 -10.97 -6.38 -9.43
CA MET A 179 -12.44 -6.47 -9.63
C MET A 179 -12.84 -5.99 -11.04
N SER A 180 -12.21 -4.94 -11.56
CA SER A 180 -12.45 -4.49 -12.95
C SER A 180 -12.10 -5.59 -13.94
N SER A 181 -10.91 -6.17 -13.84
CA SER A 181 -10.47 -7.29 -14.69
C SER A 181 -11.39 -8.52 -14.57
N ALA A 182 -11.85 -8.83 -13.37
CA ALA A 182 -12.80 -9.92 -13.15
C ALA A 182 -14.16 -9.64 -13.82
N THR A 183 -14.61 -8.40 -13.81
CA THR A 183 -15.86 -8.00 -14.49
C THR A 183 -15.72 -8.14 -16.00
N ASP A 184 -14.63 -7.69 -16.58
CA ASP A 184 -14.39 -7.82 -18.04
C ASP A 184 -14.33 -9.30 -18.44
N ASN A 185 -13.62 -10.12 -17.69
CA ASN A 185 -13.57 -11.57 -17.92
C ASN A 185 -14.96 -12.23 -17.82
N ALA A 186 -15.80 -11.79 -16.87
CA ALA A 186 -17.16 -12.31 -16.72
C ALA A 186 -18.05 -11.90 -17.91
N ILE A 187 -17.91 -10.69 -18.44
CA ILE A 187 -18.62 -10.22 -19.63
C ILE A 187 -18.24 -11.07 -20.86
N ASP A 188 -16.95 -11.34 -21.05
CA ASP A 188 -16.49 -12.14 -22.17
C ASP A 188 -16.92 -13.60 -22.06
N LEU A 189 -16.88 -14.17 -20.83
CA LEU A 189 -17.41 -15.51 -20.58
C LEU A 189 -18.90 -15.60 -20.89
N ARG A 190 -19.69 -14.60 -20.49
CA ARG A 190 -21.11 -14.52 -20.80
C ARG A 190 -21.37 -14.50 -22.32
N LYS A 191 -20.61 -13.70 -23.06
CA LYS A 191 -20.71 -13.65 -24.54
C LYS A 191 -20.45 -15.03 -25.16
N ASN A 192 -19.35 -15.67 -24.75
CA ASN A 192 -18.95 -16.98 -25.25
C ASN A 192 -20.00 -18.06 -24.93
N LEU A 193 -20.49 -18.09 -23.70
CA LEU A 193 -21.54 -19.03 -23.31
C LEU A 193 -22.86 -18.78 -24.06
N SER A 194 -23.21 -17.53 -24.31
CA SER A 194 -24.41 -17.17 -25.13
C SER A 194 -24.29 -17.69 -26.55
N MET A 195 -23.11 -17.56 -27.18
CA MET A 195 -22.86 -18.12 -28.52
C MET A 195 -22.97 -19.65 -28.52
N VAL A 196 -22.36 -20.33 -27.54
CA VAL A 196 -22.44 -21.79 -27.41
C VAL A 196 -23.86 -22.26 -27.17
N TYR A 197 -24.61 -21.56 -26.30
CA TYR A 197 -26.01 -21.85 -26.05
C TYR A 197 -26.85 -21.75 -27.33
N ASN A 198 -26.74 -20.63 -28.04
CA ASN A 198 -27.49 -20.43 -29.29
C ASN A 198 -27.16 -21.48 -30.34
N ARG A 199 -25.87 -21.84 -30.50
CA ARG A 199 -25.45 -22.92 -31.41
C ARG A 199 -26.06 -24.25 -31.02
N ARG A 200 -26.05 -24.63 -29.72
CA ARG A 200 -26.67 -25.88 -29.25
C ARG A 200 -28.18 -25.87 -29.41
N ARG A 201 -28.82 -24.73 -29.15
CA ARG A 201 -30.26 -24.56 -29.35
C ARG A 201 -30.64 -24.78 -30.82
N GLN A 202 -29.92 -24.14 -31.74
CA GLN A 202 -30.13 -24.32 -33.19
C GLN A 202 -29.93 -25.78 -33.62
N ALA A 203 -28.85 -26.40 -33.18
CA ALA A 203 -28.57 -27.80 -33.49
C ALA A 203 -29.67 -28.74 -32.98
N LYS A 204 -30.22 -28.48 -31.78
CA LYS A 204 -31.32 -29.24 -31.21
C LYS A 204 -32.61 -29.10 -32.06
N ILE A 205 -32.98 -27.86 -32.42
CA ILE A 205 -34.15 -27.59 -33.24
C ILE A 205 -33.99 -28.25 -34.63
N THR A 206 -32.80 -28.13 -35.24
CA THR A 206 -32.54 -28.80 -36.51
C THR A 206 -32.61 -30.31 -36.43
N GLY A 207 -32.09 -30.90 -35.33
CA GLY A 207 -32.19 -32.33 -35.07
C GLY A 207 -33.65 -32.78 -34.93
N GLU A 208 -34.47 -32.08 -34.16
CA GLU A 208 -35.89 -32.38 -33.98
C GLU A 208 -36.67 -32.32 -35.32
N ILE A 209 -36.37 -31.32 -36.16
CA ILE A 209 -36.96 -31.21 -37.48
C ILE A 209 -36.55 -32.38 -38.37
N LEU A 210 -35.28 -32.78 -38.36
CA LEU A 210 -34.80 -33.92 -39.16
C LEU A 210 -35.42 -35.23 -38.68
N GLU A 211 -35.65 -35.46 -37.40
CA GLU A 211 -36.34 -36.61 -36.87
C GLU A 211 -37.79 -36.66 -37.34
N ILE A 212 -38.51 -35.53 -37.35
CA ILE A 212 -39.88 -35.44 -37.86
C ILE A 212 -39.95 -35.77 -39.36
N VAL A 213 -39.03 -35.17 -40.14
CA VAL A 213 -38.98 -35.44 -41.60
C VAL A 213 -38.66 -36.92 -41.89
N ALA A 214 -37.66 -37.45 -41.22
CA ALA A 214 -37.31 -38.88 -41.38
C ALA A 214 -38.45 -39.84 -40.97
N GLY A 215 -39.21 -39.48 -39.92
CA GLY A 215 -40.39 -40.22 -39.52
C GLY A 215 -41.54 -40.13 -40.53
N ALA A 216 -41.76 -38.97 -41.14
CA ALA A 216 -42.76 -38.81 -42.22
C ALA A 216 -42.39 -39.57 -43.48
N ASP A 217 -41.11 -39.53 -43.89
CA ASP A 217 -40.63 -40.27 -45.08
C ASP A 217 -40.73 -41.79 -44.86
N ALA A 218 -40.52 -42.28 -43.65
CA ALA A 218 -40.67 -43.71 -43.32
C ALA A 218 -42.13 -44.17 -43.33
N LEU A 219 -43.09 -43.29 -43.17
CA LEU A 219 -44.51 -43.59 -43.24
C LEU A 219 -45.14 -43.46 -44.66
N SER A 220 -44.45 -42.76 -45.56
CA SER A 220 -44.93 -42.51 -46.91
C SER A 220 -44.37 -43.48 -47.97
N GLY A 221 -43.45 -44.38 -47.59
CA GLY A 221 -42.94 -45.48 -48.42
C GLY A 221 -43.54 -46.81 -47.97
#